data_dd4e5941acb2c542ecc002a41ba46fbb
#
_entry.id   dd4e5941acb2c542ecc002a41ba46fbb
#
_cell.length_a   1.000
_cell.length_b   1.000
_cell.length_c   1.000
_cell.angle_alpha   90.00
_cell.angle_beta   90.00
_cell.angle_gamma   90.00
#
_symmetry.space_group_name_H-M   'P 1'
#
loop_
_entity.id
_entity.type
_entity.pdbx_description
1 polymer ?
#
loop_
_entity_poly.entity_id
_entity_poly.type
_entity_poly.pdbx_seq_one_letter_code
_entity_poly.pdbx_strand_id
1 'polypeptide(L)'
;MLHKALQNKWARVLIAVFATFLYALGVNLFVVPMGLYSGGVVGLSQIIRTLLAQAVELPAGVDIAGILYFLINIPVLYLAWRDLGRAFLIRTLICVGASSLFLSVIQSPAVPILDDPLASCLVGGILCGFALGLALTCGCSTGGLDVVGLCLTKRGSRFTVGRFSLGFNIVLYVACALLFDIQTAIYSVIYTVFCSLFIDRGHQQNINVQVLIFTRDADPELPYSIMSRLGRGVTYWEGKGAYTESDMRVLCVCVSKFEVAELQETVRELDPHAFFIVQEGVRIGGNFLRKIS
;
A
#
# COMPACT_ATOMS: atom_id res chain seq x y z
N MET A 1 -0.17 -2.37 -19.39
CA MET A 1 1.20 -1.79 -19.30
C MET A 1 1.73 -1.81 -17.87
N LEU A 2 0.99 -1.37 -16.85
CA LEU A 2 1.43 -1.36 -15.45
C LEU A 2 1.80 -2.78 -14.95
N HIS A 3 1.04 -3.80 -15.33
CA HIS A 3 1.26 -5.19 -14.94
C HIS A 3 2.61 -5.76 -15.42
N LYS A 4 2.99 -5.51 -16.67
CA LYS A 4 4.33 -5.89 -17.20
C LYS A 4 5.47 -5.14 -16.50
N ALA A 5 5.24 -3.87 -16.14
CA ALA A 5 6.24 -3.09 -15.39
C ALA A 5 6.44 -3.61 -13.96
N LEU A 6 5.36 -4.08 -13.31
CA LEU A 6 5.43 -4.65 -11.95
C LEU A 6 6.14 -6.01 -11.86
N GLN A 7 6.41 -6.68 -12.98
CA GLN A 7 7.23 -7.91 -13.01
C GLN A 7 8.73 -7.59 -12.90
N ASN A 8 9.15 -6.38 -13.29
CA ASN A 8 10.56 -5.96 -13.21
C ASN A 8 10.85 -5.30 -11.85
N LYS A 9 11.85 -5.83 -11.11
CA LYS A 9 12.25 -5.33 -9.79
C LYS A 9 12.65 -3.84 -9.80
N TRP A 10 13.34 -3.40 -10.85
CA TRP A 10 13.78 -2.00 -10.99
C TRP A 10 12.61 -1.07 -11.31
N ALA A 11 11.70 -1.50 -12.16
CA ALA A 11 10.50 -0.72 -12.47
C ALA A 11 9.61 -0.53 -11.25
N ARG A 12 9.48 -1.54 -10.36
CA ARG A 12 8.78 -1.40 -9.08
C ARG A 12 9.37 -0.29 -8.22
N VAL A 13 10.70 -0.26 -8.08
CA VAL A 13 11.38 0.76 -7.27
C VAL A 13 11.18 2.15 -7.88
N LEU A 14 11.29 2.29 -9.19
CA LEU A 14 11.05 3.57 -9.88
C LEU A 14 9.61 4.07 -9.70
N ILE A 15 8.62 3.18 -9.84
CA ILE A 15 7.21 3.52 -9.61
C ILE A 15 6.99 3.91 -8.13
N ALA A 16 7.63 3.21 -7.19
CA ALA A 16 7.53 3.55 -5.77
C ALA A 16 8.17 4.91 -5.46
N VAL A 17 9.32 5.23 -6.04
CA VAL A 17 9.96 6.56 -5.91
C VAL A 17 9.06 7.64 -6.52
N PHE A 18 8.47 7.41 -7.68
CA PHE A 18 7.49 8.33 -8.27
C PHE A 18 6.26 8.51 -7.37
N ALA A 19 5.79 7.44 -6.75
CA ALA A 19 4.69 7.50 -5.78
C ALA A 19 5.07 8.36 -4.55
N THR A 20 6.31 8.25 -4.03
CA THR A 20 6.75 9.10 -2.93
C THR A 20 6.85 10.58 -3.33
N PHE A 21 7.18 10.86 -4.59
CA PHE A 21 7.13 12.23 -5.13
C PHE A 21 5.70 12.78 -5.14
N LEU A 22 4.73 12.01 -5.66
CA LEU A 22 3.31 12.39 -5.65
C LEU A 22 2.79 12.60 -4.21
N TYR A 23 3.22 11.74 -3.29
CA TYR A 23 2.87 11.88 -1.86
C TYR A 23 3.38 13.20 -1.30
N ALA A 24 4.64 13.54 -1.54
CA ALA A 24 5.24 14.78 -1.05
C ALA A 24 4.59 16.02 -1.69
N LEU A 25 4.21 15.95 -2.97
CA LEU A 25 3.38 16.99 -3.61
C LEU A 25 2.05 17.18 -2.89
N GLY A 26 1.33 16.08 -2.62
CA GLY A 26 0.04 16.13 -1.92
C GLY A 26 0.15 16.76 -0.53
N VAL A 27 1.18 16.37 0.23
CA VAL A 27 1.42 16.91 1.57
C VAL A 27 1.81 18.40 1.51
N ASN A 28 2.81 18.75 0.72
CA ASN A 28 3.38 20.09 0.74
C ASN A 28 2.53 21.14 0.01
N LEU A 29 1.67 20.74 -0.94
CA LEU A 29 0.80 21.67 -1.66
C LEU A 29 -0.59 21.82 -1.06
N PHE A 30 -1.12 20.81 -0.38
CA PHE A 30 -2.50 20.82 0.12
C PHE A 30 -2.62 20.75 1.64
N VAL A 31 -1.72 20.04 2.34
CA VAL A 31 -1.82 19.82 3.77
C VAL A 31 -1.08 20.89 4.55
N VAL A 32 0.19 21.08 4.24
CA VAL A 32 1.08 22.02 4.95
C VAL A 32 0.63 23.47 4.85
N PRO A 33 0.20 24.00 3.67
CA PRO A 33 -0.23 25.40 3.55
C PRO A 33 -1.47 25.73 4.38
N MET A 34 -2.29 24.71 4.68
CA MET A 34 -3.48 24.85 5.51
C MET A 34 -3.19 24.72 7.02
N GLY A 35 -1.92 24.56 7.41
CA GLY A 35 -1.54 24.29 8.80
C GLY A 35 -2.01 22.93 9.31
N LEU A 36 -2.32 21.98 8.40
CA LEU A 36 -2.79 20.66 8.75
C LEU A 36 -1.63 19.67 8.90
N TYR A 37 -1.88 18.59 9.61
CA TYR A 37 -0.88 17.56 9.89
C TYR A 37 -1.28 16.21 9.28
N SER A 38 -0.31 15.54 8.69
CA SER A 38 -0.48 14.18 8.20
C SER A 38 -0.58 13.17 9.35
N GLY A 39 -0.95 11.93 9.04
CA GLY A 39 -0.87 10.84 10.01
C GLY A 39 0.54 10.23 10.12
N GLY A 40 0.73 9.39 11.13
CA GLY A 40 1.92 8.59 11.29
C GLY A 40 3.20 9.38 11.57
N VAL A 41 4.32 8.83 11.10
CA VAL A 41 5.65 9.43 11.33
C VAL A 41 5.81 10.77 10.60
N VAL A 42 5.17 10.96 9.45
CA VAL A 42 5.19 12.26 8.75
C VAL A 42 4.49 13.33 9.59
N GLY A 43 3.32 13.06 10.13
CA GLY A 43 2.62 13.99 11.01
C GLY A 43 3.41 14.32 12.27
N LEU A 44 4.05 13.31 12.89
CA LEU A 44 4.94 13.54 14.03
C LEU A 44 6.09 14.46 13.65
N SER A 45 6.74 14.25 12.50
CA SER A 45 7.84 15.10 12.03
C SER A 45 7.38 16.55 11.76
N GLN A 46 6.17 16.72 11.23
CA GLN A 46 5.56 18.04 11.01
C GLN A 46 5.25 18.76 12.33
N ILE A 47 4.71 18.07 13.35
CA ILE A 47 4.48 18.65 14.67
C ILE A 47 5.78 19.09 15.31
N ILE A 48 6.81 18.23 15.31
CA ILE A 48 8.13 18.56 15.84
C ILE A 48 8.73 19.77 15.09
N ARG A 49 8.62 19.78 13.76
CA ARG A 49 9.08 20.94 12.94
C ARG A 49 8.39 22.23 13.35
N THR A 50 7.05 22.20 13.56
CA THR A 50 6.30 23.39 13.95
C THR A 50 6.69 23.89 15.36
N LEU A 51 6.89 22.97 16.30
CA LEU A 51 7.37 23.33 17.64
C LEU A 51 8.81 23.89 17.61
N LEU A 52 9.69 23.33 16.79
CA LEU A 52 11.04 23.85 16.61
C LEU A 52 11.04 25.24 15.97
N ALA A 53 10.16 25.48 14.99
CA ALA A 53 10.01 26.79 14.34
C ALA A 53 9.56 27.91 15.31
N GLN A 54 8.87 27.55 16.41
CA GLN A 54 8.52 28.51 17.46
C GLN A 54 9.69 28.86 18.38
N ALA A 55 10.68 27.97 18.48
CA ALA A 55 11.82 28.15 19.40
C ALA A 55 13.09 28.64 18.70
N VAL A 56 13.27 28.34 17.41
CA VAL A 56 14.51 28.63 16.65
C VAL A 56 14.15 29.05 15.24
N GLU A 57 14.87 30.03 14.69
CA GLU A 57 14.76 30.39 13.28
C GLU A 57 15.25 29.23 12.40
N LEU A 58 14.38 28.72 11.54
CA LEU A 58 14.69 27.60 10.66
C LEU A 58 15.33 28.10 9.36
N PRO A 59 16.23 27.30 8.73
CA PRO A 59 16.87 27.68 7.49
C PRO A 59 15.84 27.86 6.37
N ALA A 60 15.98 28.96 5.64
CA ALA A 60 15.11 29.23 4.48
C ALA A 60 15.43 28.25 3.32
N GLY A 61 14.40 27.77 2.65
CA GLY A 61 14.52 26.98 1.42
C GLY A 61 14.50 25.46 1.58
N VAL A 62 14.61 24.93 2.80
CA VAL A 62 14.52 23.47 3.06
C VAL A 62 13.55 23.22 4.20
N ASP A 63 12.53 22.40 3.97
CA ASP A 63 11.63 21.99 5.06
C ASP A 63 12.30 20.88 5.89
N ILE A 64 12.59 21.18 7.17
CA ILE A 64 13.22 20.22 8.07
C ILE A 64 12.31 19.05 8.44
N ALA A 65 11.00 19.11 8.16
CA ALA A 65 10.08 18.00 8.41
C ALA A 65 10.52 16.73 7.68
N GLY A 66 11.04 16.85 6.44
CA GLY A 66 11.59 15.72 5.71
C GLY A 66 12.84 15.13 6.34
N ILE A 67 13.73 15.97 6.88
CA ILE A 67 14.94 15.53 7.62
C ILE A 67 14.53 14.81 8.91
N LEU A 68 13.63 15.39 9.68
CA LEU A 68 13.08 14.78 10.89
C LEU A 68 12.39 13.43 10.59
N TYR A 69 11.62 13.37 9.49
CA TYR A 69 11.02 12.13 9.03
C TYR A 69 12.06 11.04 8.78
N PHE A 70 13.18 11.35 8.13
CA PHE A 70 14.27 10.39 7.93
C PHE A 70 14.86 9.92 9.24
N LEU A 71 15.20 10.85 10.15
CA LEU A 71 15.78 10.54 11.44
C LEU A 71 14.88 9.66 12.31
N ILE A 72 13.58 9.96 12.36
CA ILE A 72 12.60 9.16 13.12
C ILE A 72 12.44 7.76 12.50
N ASN A 73 12.66 7.61 11.19
CA ASN A 73 12.63 6.32 10.55
C ASN A 73 13.90 5.46 10.76
N ILE A 74 15.01 5.99 11.24
CA ILE A 74 16.24 5.20 11.50
C ILE A 74 15.95 3.98 12.39
N PRO A 75 15.35 4.12 13.59
CA PRO A 75 15.02 2.96 14.42
C PRO A 75 14.01 2.01 13.75
N VAL A 76 13.09 2.53 12.94
CA VAL A 76 12.13 1.72 12.18
C VAL A 76 12.85 0.89 11.10
N LEU A 77 13.80 1.47 10.39
CA LEU A 77 14.64 0.77 9.42
C LEU A 77 15.51 -0.31 10.08
N TYR A 78 16.03 -0.05 11.29
CA TYR A 78 16.74 -1.08 12.08
C TYR A 78 15.83 -2.27 12.41
N LEU A 79 14.58 -2.02 12.84
CA LEU A 79 13.59 -3.08 13.07
C LEU A 79 13.27 -3.85 11.78
N ALA A 80 13.11 -3.14 10.65
CA ALA A 80 12.89 -3.75 9.34
C ALA A 80 14.03 -4.68 8.94
N TRP A 81 15.28 -4.27 9.18
CA TRP A 81 16.45 -5.10 8.92
C TRP A 81 16.42 -6.41 9.72
N ARG A 82 16.16 -6.28 11.01
CA ARG A 82 16.15 -7.42 11.94
C ARG A 82 15.02 -8.41 11.65
N ASP A 83 13.81 -7.91 11.40
CA ASP A 83 12.60 -8.73 11.38
C ASP A 83 12.13 -9.09 9.96
N LEU A 84 12.31 -8.20 8.96
CA LEU A 84 11.73 -8.37 7.61
C LEU A 84 12.76 -8.73 6.53
N GLY A 85 14.04 -8.55 6.81
CA GLY A 85 15.15 -8.98 5.95
C GLY A 85 15.71 -7.89 5.03
N ARG A 86 16.88 -8.20 4.41
CA ARG A 86 17.69 -7.22 3.67
C ARG A 86 17.00 -6.66 2.42
N ALA A 87 16.27 -7.49 1.68
CA ALA A 87 15.63 -7.05 0.44
C ALA A 87 14.49 -6.04 0.71
N PHE A 88 13.72 -6.25 1.78
CA PHE A 88 12.69 -5.32 2.21
C PHE A 88 13.33 -4.02 2.74
N LEU A 89 14.39 -4.12 3.55
CA LEU A 89 15.13 -2.98 4.06
C LEU A 89 15.61 -2.05 2.94
N ILE A 90 16.27 -2.60 1.91
CA ILE A 90 16.84 -1.79 0.82
C ILE A 90 15.73 -1.02 0.09
N ARG A 91 14.63 -1.68 -0.24
CA ARG A 91 13.48 -1.04 -0.90
C ARG A 91 12.86 0.06 -0.03
N THR A 92 12.66 -0.23 1.26
CA THR A 92 12.12 0.73 2.22
C THR A 92 13.07 1.91 2.43
N LEU A 93 14.38 1.67 2.52
CA LEU A 93 15.39 2.73 2.66
C LEU A 93 15.38 3.69 1.46
N ILE A 94 15.28 3.16 0.24
CA ILE A 94 15.17 3.99 -0.97
C ILE A 94 13.91 4.85 -0.91
N CYS A 95 12.76 4.28 -0.56
CA CYS A 95 11.50 5.02 -0.47
C CYS A 95 11.50 6.05 0.66
N VAL A 96 12.02 5.71 1.83
CA VAL A 96 12.14 6.65 2.97
C VAL A 96 13.08 7.80 2.62
N GLY A 97 14.24 7.50 2.00
CA GLY A 97 15.17 8.52 1.54
C GLY A 97 14.58 9.43 0.46
N ALA A 98 13.89 8.87 -0.52
CA ALA A 98 13.19 9.63 -1.56
C ALA A 98 12.08 10.50 -0.97
N SER A 99 11.24 9.94 -0.06
CA SER A 99 10.19 10.71 0.63
C SER A 99 10.77 11.87 1.44
N SER A 100 11.83 11.61 2.20
CA SER A 100 12.55 12.63 2.97
C SER A 100 13.05 13.77 2.07
N LEU A 101 13.71 13.41 0.96
CA LEU A 101 14.22 14.37 0.00
C LEU A 101 13.09 15.22 -0.60
N PHE A 102 12.04 14.58 -1.09
CA PHE A 102 10.92 15.30 -1.73
C PHE A 102 10.16 16.17 -0.73
N LEU A 103 9.90 15.70 0.49
CA LEU A 103 9.27 16.50 1.54
C LEU A 103 10.12 17.72 1.93
N SER A 104 11.46 17.63 1.84
CA SER A 104 12.37 18.74 2.17
C SER A 104 12.52 19.73 1.04
N VAL A 105 12.52 19.27 -0.23
CA VAL A 105 12.83 20.10 -1.42
C VAL A 105 11.58 20.76 -2.00
N ILE A 106 10.44 20.08 -1.97
CA ILE A 106 9.18 20.66 -2.46
C ILE A 106 8.71 21.69 -1.45
N GLN A 107 8.81 22.95 -1.83
CA GLN A 107 8.39 24.05 -0.96
C GLN A 107 6.87 24.14 -0.88
N SER A 108 6.37 24.35 0.33
CA SER A 108 4.98 24.67 0.54
C SER A 108 4.71 26.11 0.07
N PRO A 109 3.66 26.36 -0.74
CA PRO A 109 3.30 27.70 -1.16
C PRO A 109 2.89 28.55 0.06
N ALA A 110 3.26 29.84 0.03
CA ALA A 110 2.90 30.76 1.10
C ALA A 110 1.39 31.04 1.17
N VAL A 111 0.70 30.92 0.03
CA VAL A 111 -0.76 31.01 -0.05
C VAL A 111 -1.30 29.63 -0.44
N PRO A 112 -2.30 29.11 0.29
CA PRO A 112 -2.91 27.83 -0.08
C PRO A 112 -3.45 27.83 -1.51
N ILE A 113 -3.34 26.69 -2.20
CA ILE A 113 -3.89 26.53 -3.56
C ILE A 113 -5.42 26.53 -3.54
N LEU A 114 -5.99 25.99 -2.48
CA LEU A 114 -7.43 25.98 -2.22
C LEU A 114 -7.69 26.73 -0.91
N ASP A 115 -8.64 27.65 -0.90
CA ASP A 115 -8.98 28.44 0.30
C ASP A 115 -9.79 27.64 1.32
N ASP A 116 -10.51 26.60 0.86
CA ASP A 116 -11.32 25.74 1.72
C ASP A 116 -10.50 24.58 2.31
N PRO A 117 -10.37 24.52 3.65
CA PRO A 117 -9.67 23.42 4.33
C PRO A 117 -10.24 22.04 4.03
N LEU A 118 -11.57 21.92 3.87
CA LEU A 118 -12.20 20.64 3.54
C LEU A 118 -11.84 20.19 2.14
N ALA A 119 -11.86 21.08 1.16
CA ALA A 119 -11.42 20.77 -0.20
C ALA A 119 -9.96 20.35 -0.25
N SER A 120 -9.09 21.04 0.51
CA SER A 120 -7.67 20.68 0.65
C SER A 120 -7.48 19.31 1.29
N CYS A 121 -8.25 18.96 2.31
CA CYS A 121 -8.25 17.62 2.93
C CYS A 121 -8.65 16.53 1.93
N LEU A 122 -9.69 16.79 1.13
CA LEU A 122 -10.17 15.83 0.12
C LEU A 122 -9.12 15.60 -0.97
N VAL A 123 -8.67 16.67 -1.63
CA VAL A 123 -7.71 16.58 -2.74
C VAL A 123 -6.37 16.03 -2.25
N GLY A 124 -5.85 16.56 -1.14
CA GLY A 124 -4.62 16.06 -0.52
C GLY A 124 -4.74 14.60 -0.09
N GLY A 125 -5.85 14.22 0.57
CA GLY A 125 -6.11 12.85 1.01
C GLY A 125 -6.21 11.86 -0.14
N ILE A 126 -6.91 12.22 -1.21
CA ILE A 126 -7.02 11.39 -2.43
C ILE A 126 -5.63 11.19 -3.07
N LEU A 127 -4.91 12.29 -3.31
CA LEU A 127 -3.60 12.24 -3.95
C LEU A 127 -2.59 11.45 -3.12
N CYS A 128 -2.49 11.75 -1.83
CA CYS A 128 -1.58 11.04 -0.92
C CYS A 128 -1.97 9.58 -0.75
N GLY A 129 -3.26 9.27 -0.63
CA GLY A 129 -3.75 7.91 -0.50
C GLY A 129 -3.44 7.05 -1.72
N PHE A 130 -3.70 7.54 -2.92
CA PHE A 130 -3.31 6.84 -4.15
C PHE A 130 -1.79 6.66 -4.27
N ALA A 131 -1.02 7.69 -3.94
CA ALA A 131 0.44 7.62 -3.96
C ALA A 131 0.96 6.53 -3.01
N LEU A 132 0.52 6.51 -1.75
CA LEU A 132 0.90 5.49 -0.78
C LEU A 132 0.42 4.10 -1.20
N GLY A 133 -0.82 3.96 -1.69
CA GLY A 133 -1.34 2.71 -2.22
C GLY A 133 -0.52 2.17 -3.39
N LEU A 134 -0.08 3.04 -4.30
CA LEU A 134 0.80 2.69 -5.42
C LEU A 134 2.18 2.21 -4.93
N ALA A 135 2.78 2.88 -3.94
CA ALA A 135 4.06 2.46 -3.35
C ALA A 135 3.96 1.07 -2.71
N LEU A 136 2.88 0.82 -1.94
CA LEU A 136 2.59 -0.47 -1.35
C LEU A 136 2.37 -1.55 -2.41
N THR A 137 1.69 -1.24 -3.52
CA THR A 137 1.50 -2.15 -4.67
C THR A 137 2.83 -2.59 -5.29
N CYS A 138 3.85 -1.75 -5.23
CA CYS A 138 5.20 -2.10 -5.66
C CYS A 138 5.96 -2.98 -4.65
N GLY A 139 5.37 -3.37 -3.53
CA GLY A 139 6.04 -4.11 -2.46
C GLY A 139 7.10 -3.27 -1.72
N CYS A 140 6.92 -1.95 -1.74
CA CYS A 140 7.76 -0.98 -1.06
C CYS A 140 6.95 -0.36 0.09
N SER A 141 7.64 0.03 1.17
CA SER A 141 7.04 0.82 2.24
C SER A 141 7.70 2.18 2.29
N THR A 142 6.92 3.21 2.58
CA THR A 142 7.46 4.53 2.90
C THR A 142 7.98 4.63 4.34
N GLY A 143 8.15 3.50 5.03
CA GLY A 143 8.60 3.49 6.43
C GLY A 143 7.45 3.72 7.42
N GLY A 144 7.78 4.29 8.58
CA GLY A 144 6.79 4.69 9.55
C GLY A 144 6.07 3.54 10.24
N LEU A 145 4.79 3.78 10.57
CA LEU A 145 3.98 2.87 11.37
C LEU A 145 3.66 1.55 10.67
N ASP A 146 3.65 1.54 9.34
CA ASP A 146 3.39 0.34 8.55
C ASP A 146 4.47 -0.71 8.78
N VAL A 147 5.74 -0.30 8.75
CA VAL A 147 6.87 -1.19 9.02
C VAL A 147 6.83 -1.70 10.46
N VAL A 148 6.57 -0.82 11.43
CA VAL A 148 6.42 -1.21 12.84
C VAL A 148 5.29 -2.23 13.00
N GLY A 149 4.15 -1.97 12.38
CA GLY A 149 3.00 -2.87 12.40
C GLY A 149 3.28 -4.23 11.78
N LEU A 150 4.03 -4.28 10.66
CA LEU A 150 4.47 -5.52 10.03
C LEU A 150 5.41 -6.32 10.95
N CYS A 151 6.37 -5.65 11.61
CA CYS A 151 7.27 -6.28 12.57
C CYS A 151 6.49 -6.87 13.77
N LEU A 152 5.53 -6.13 14.32
CA LEU A 152 4.68 -6.60 15.41
C LEU A 152 3.84 -7.82 15.00
N THR A 153 3.24 -7.78 13.81
CA THR A 153 2.45 -8.90 13.26
C THR A 153 3.32 -10.15 13.09
N LYS A 154 4.54 -9.99 12.57
CA LYS A 154 5.48 -11.11 12.38
C LYS A 154 5.92 -11.74 13.71
N ARG A 155 6.01 -10.95 14.77
CA ARG A 155 6.34 -11.43 16.14
C ARG A 155 5.15 -12.08 16.86
N GLY A 156 4.02 -12.28 16.19
CA GLY A 156 2.84 -12.92 16.75
C GLY A 156 2.03 -12.03 17.70
N SER A 157 2.24 -10.72 17.64
CA SER A 157 1.44 -9.77 18.41
C SER A 157 -0.04 -9.83 18.00
N ARG A 158 -0.95 -9.68 18.98
CA ARG A 158 -2.39 -9.52 18.75
C ARG A 158 -2.76 -8.19 18.08
N PHE A 159 -1.81 -7.24 18.01
CA PHE A 159 -1.99 -5.97 17.33
C PHE A 159 -1.79 -6.14 15.82
N THR A 160 -2.81 -5.79 15.07
CA THR A 160 -2.70 -5.64 13.62
C THR A 160 -2.06 -4.29 13.27
N VAL A 161 -1.45 -4.20 12.07
CA VAL A 161 -0.87 -2.94 11.55
C VAL A 161 -1.85 -1.77 11.69
N GLY A 162 -3.11 -1.98 11.29
CA GLY A 162 -4.13 -0.94 11.35
C GLY A 162 -4.48 -0.48 12.77
N ARG A 163 -4.57 -1.41 13.74
CA ARG A 163 -4.86 -1.05 15.15
C ARG A 163 -3.72 -0.26 15.78
N PHE A 164 -2.47 -0.63 15.46
CA PHE A 164 -1.30 0.11 15.95
C PHE A 164 -1.26 1.52 15.35
N SER A 165 -1.44 1.65 14.05
CA SER A 165 -1.48 2.93 13.35
C SER A 165 -2.62 3.82 13.85
N LEU A 166 -3.82 3.24 14.06
CA LEU A 166 -4.96 3.97 14.61
C LEU A 166 -4.67 4.51 16.01
N GLY A 167 -4.14 3.67 16.92
CA GLY A 167 -3.79 4.09 18.27
C GLY A 167 -2.77 5.22 18.29
N PHE A 168 -1.73 5.13 17.46
CA PHE A 168 -0.73 6.18 17.31
C PHE A 168 -1.34 7.49 16.80
N ASN A 169 -2.19 7.41 15.76
CA ASN A 169 -2.82 8.59 15.18
C ASN A 169 -3.82 9.26 16.15
N ILE A 170 -4.51 8.49 16.99
CA ILE A 170 -5.34 9.07 18.06
C ILE A 170 -4.48 9.93 19.00
N VAL A 171 -3.36 9.38 19.48
CA VAL A 171 -2.45 10.13 20.37
C VAL A 171 -1.90 11.37 19.67
N LEU A 172 -1.50 11.24 18.40
CA LEU A 172 -0.97 12.34 17.60
C LEU A 172 -1.98 13.48 17.44
N TYR A 173 -3.23 13.17 17.12
CA TYR A 173 -4.25 14.21 16.91
C TYR A 173 -4.80 14.79 18.21
N VAL A 174 -4.80 14.03 19.30
CA VAL A 174 -5.08 14.59 20.63
C VAL A 174 -3.96 15.59 21.01
N ALA A 175 -2.69 15.22 20.80
CA ALA A 175 -1.58 16.14 21.00
C ALA A 175 -1.70 17.40 20.09
N CYS A 176 -2.09 17.21 18.83
CA CYS A 176 -2.34 18.32 17.90
C CYS A 176 -3.43 19.27 18.40
N ALA A 177 -4.55 18.75 18.91
CA ALA A 177 -5.64 19.56 19.47
C ALA A 177 -5.23 20.33 20.73
N LEU A 178 -4.35 19.77 21.54
CA LEU A 178 -3.85 20.41 22.77
C LEU A 178 -2.75 21.45 22.51
N LEU A 179 -1.90 21.21 21.51
CA LEU A 179 -0.75 22.08 21.21
C LEU A 179 -1.11 23.25 20.30
N PHE A 180 -2.10 23.07 19.44
CA PHE A 180 -2.51 24.07 18.44
C PHE A 180 -3.97 24.47 18.65
N ASP A 181 -4.89 23.83 17.92
CA ASP A 181 -6.31 24.05 18.04
C ASP A 181 -7.11 22.79 17.60
N ILE A 182 -8.38 22.74 18.04
CA ILE A 182 -9.24 21.60 17.76
C ILE A 182 -9.66 21.52 16.29
N GLN A 183 -9.75 22.68 15.62
CA GLN A 183 -10.15 22.74 14.21
C GLN A 183 -9.07 22.11 13.31
N THR A 184 -7.80 22.43 13.54
CA THR A 184 -6.64 21.82 12.89
C THR A 184 -6.62 20.31 13.09
N ALA A 185 -6.89 19.83 14.32
CA ALA A 185 -6.94 18.40 14.60
C ALA A 185 -8.08 17.71 13.83
N ILE A 186 -9.29 18.31 13.81
CA ILE A 186 -10.44 17.74 13.09
C ILE A 186 -10.15 17.61 11.58
N TYR A 187 -9.67 18.67 10.92
CA TYR A 187 -9.34 18.62 9.50
C TYR A 187 -8.19 17.64 9.20
N SER A 188 -7.21 17.55 10.09
CA SER A 188 -6.12 16.56 9.96
C SER A 188 -6.62 15.12 10.05
N VAL A 189 -7.61 14.85 10.91
CA VAL A 189 -8.30 13.55 10.97
C VAL A 189 -9.07 13.30 9.67
N ILE A 190 -9.83 14.27 9.16
CA ILE A 190 -10.58 14.15 7.90
C ILE A 190 -9.62 13.80 6.75
N TYR A 191 -8.51 14.54 6.61
CA TYR A 191 -7.47 14.25 5.64
C TYR A 191 -6.97 12.79 5.75
N THR A 192 -6.64 12.34 6.97
CA THR A 192 -6.12 10.98 7.20
C THR A 192 -7.14 9.90 6.88
N VAL A 193 -8.43 10.13 7.17
CA VAL A 193 -9.51 9.21 6.80
C VAL A 193 -9.59 9.08 5.27
N PHE A 194 -9.60 10.19 4.53
CA PHE A 194 -9.62 10.15 3.06
C PHE A 194 -8.35 9.48 2.51
N CYS A 195 -7.18 9.82 3.05
CA CYS A 195 -5.92 9.18 2.68
C CYS A 195 -6.01 7.65 2.87
N SER A 196 -6.48 7.18 4.02
CA SER A 196 -6.64 5.75 4.31
C SER A 196 -7.59 5.05 3.34
N LEU A 197 -8.75 5.65 3.05
CA LEU A 197 -9.72 5.10 2.09
C LEU A 197 -9.12 4.91 0.69
N PHE A 198 -8.26 5.83 0.27
CA PHE A 198 -7.64 5.76 -1.05
C PHE A 198 -6.37 4.91 -1.09
N ILE A 199 -5.68 4.73 0.05
CA ILE A 199 -4.63 3.70 0.18
C ILE A 199 -5.23 2.32 -0.09
N ASP A 200 -6.34 1.98 0.55
CA ASP A 200 -7.00 0.68 0.39
C ASP A 200 -7.45 0.43 -1.07
N ARG A 201 -7.92 1.47 -1.75
CA ARG A 201 -8.27 1.39 -3.17
C ARG A 201 -7.05 1.24 -4.09
N GLY A 202 -5.94 1.88 -3.76
CA GLY A 202 -4.67 1.80 -4.49
C GLY A 202 -3.93 0.49 -4.24
N HIS A 203 -4.06 -0.06 -3.03
CA HIS A 203 -3.34 -1.26 -2.59
C HIS A 203 -4.16 -2.53 -2.81
N GLN A 204 -4.20 -3.01 -4.05
CA GLN A 204 -4.94 -4.23 -4.41
C GLN A 204 -4.15 -5.54 -4.22
N GLN A 205 -2.97 -5.51 -3.60
CA GLN A 205 -2.05 -6.67 -3.53
C GLN A 205 -2.57 -7.87 -2.72
N ASN A 206 -3.50 -7.69 -1.80
CA ASN A 206 -3.97 -8.75 -0.91
C ASN A 206 -5.40 -9.23 -1.21
N ILE A 207 -5.94 -8.88 -2.37
CA ILE A 207 -7.24 -9.42 -2.76
C ILE A 207 -7.02 -10.85 -3.24
N ASN A 208 -7.40 -11.80 -2.37
CA ASN A 208 -7.47 -13.19 -2.79
C ASN A 208 -8.66 -13.36 -3.74
N VAL A 209 -8.41 -14.06 -4.81
CA VAL A 209 -9.37 -14.36 -5.85
C VAL A 209 -9.50 -15.86 -5.95
N GLN A 210 -10.74 -16.35 -5.89
CA GLN A 210 -11.07 -17.71 -6.26
C GLN A 210 -11.45 -17.73 -7.72
N VAL A 211 -10.81 -18.59 -8.49
CA VAL A 211 -11.13 -18.80 -9.89
C VAL A 211 -11.62 -20.23 -10.06
N LEU A 212 -12.84 -20.37 -10.58
CA LEU A 212 -13.37 -21.62 -11.07
C LEU A 212 -13.16 -21.67 -12.58
N ILE A 213 -12.53 -22.73 -13.06
CA ILE A 213 -12.21 -22.95 -14.47
C ILE A 213 -13.01 -24.15 -14.92
N PHE A 214 -13.83 -23.97 -15.92
CA PHE A 214 -14.67 -25.02 -16.52
C PHE A 214 -14.06 -25.40 -17.85
N THR A 215 -13.62 -26.63 -17.98
CA THR A 215 -13.00 -27.18 -19.17
C THR A 215 -13.67 -28.49 -19.58
N ARG A 216 -13.87 -28.66 -20.86
CA ARG A 216 -14.32 -29.94 -21.45
C ARG A 216 -13.16 -30.83 -21.86
N ASP A 217 -12.01 -30.18 -22.08
CA ASP A 217 -10.79 -30.91 -22.41
C ASP A 217 -10.15 -31.42 -21.10
N ALA A 218 -10.17 -32.73 -20.97
CA ALA A 218 -9.64 -33.38 -19.76
C ALA A 218 -8.10 -33.52 -19.82
N ASP A 219 -7.39 -32.53 -20.41
CA ASP A 219 -5.95 -32.56 -20.46
C ASP A 219 -5.37 -32.74 -19.04
N PRO A 220 -4.70 -33.88 -18.77
CA PRO A 220 -4.10 -34.13 -17.48
C PRO A 220 -3.01 -33.11 -17.12
N GLU A 221 -2.43 -32.43 -18.11
CA GLU A 221 -1.35 -31.46 -17.91
C GLU A 221 -1.85 -30.10 -17.39
N LEU A 222 -3.13 -29.75 -17.58
CA LEU A 222 -3.66 -28.45 -17.19
C LEU A 222 -3.46 -28.13 -15.70
N PRO A 223 -3.82 -29.00 -14.72
CA PRO A 223 -3.55 -28.72 -13.31
C PRO A 223 -2.05 -28.59 -13.00
N TYR A 224 -1.22 -29.41 -13.63
CA TYR A 224 0.24 -29.38 -13.42
C TYR A 224 0.86 -28.10 -13.99
N SER A 225 0.41 -27.63 -15.13
CA SER A 225 0.86 -26.39 -15.75
C SER A 225 0.53 -25.18 -14.85
N ILE A 226 -0.68 -25.15 -14.28
CA ILE A 226 -1.06 -24.11 -13.33
C ILE A 226 -0.17 -24.16 -12.07
N MET A 227 0.03 -25.37 -11.50
CA MET A 227 0.87 -25.52 -10.31
C MET A 227 2.33 -25.16 -10.56
N SER A 228 2.88 -25.50 -11.72
CA SER A 228 4.29 -25.23 -12.04
C SER A 228 4.56 -23.76 -12.35
N ARG A 229 3.66 -23.08 -13.09
CA ARG A 229 3.83 -21.67 -13.46
C ARG A 229 3.52 -20.73 -12.32
N LEU A 230 2.36 -20.93 -11.65
CA LEU A 230 1.92 -20.02 -10.59
C LEU A 230 2.36 -20.46 -9.19
N GLY A 231 2.75 -21.73 -9.00
CA GLY A 231 3.06 -22.29 -7.67
C GLY A 231 1.87 -22.26 -6.74
N ARG A 232 0.66 -22.48 -7.27
CA ARG A 232 -0.62 -22.49 -6.56
C ARG A 232 -1.22 -23.88 -6.60
N GLY A 233 -1.82 -24.29 -5.47
CA GLY A 233 -2.57 -25.54 -5.41
C GLY A 233 -3.82 -25.49 -6.28
N VAL A 234 -4.12 -26.60 -6.95
CA VAL A 234 -5.30 -26.76 -7.77
C VAL A 234 -6.12 -27.91 -7.19
N THR A 235 -7.40 -27.68 -6.95
CA THR A 235 -8.37 -28.72 -6.62
C THR A 235 -9.34 -28.84 -7.78
N TYR A 236 -9.63 -30.06 -8.21
CA TYR A 236 -10.59 -30.26 -9.28
C TYR A 236 -11.58 -31.38 -8.95
N TRP A 237 -12.74 -31.33 -9.59
CA TRP A 237 -13.76 -32.38 -9.55
C TRP A 237 -14.36 -32.54 -10.95
N GLU A 238 -14.94 -33.69 -11.20
CA GLU A 238 -15.65 -33.98 -12.42
C GLU A 238 -17.11 -33.55 -12.29
N GLY A 239 -17.66 -33.02 -13.37
CA GLY A 239 -19.04 -32.58 -13.49
C GLY A 239 -19.60 -32.94 -14.84
N LYS A 240 -20.88 -32.68 -15.04
CA LYS A 240 -21.59 -32.91 -16.31
C LYS A 240 -22.32 -31.64 -16.73
N GLY A 241 -22.15 -31.25 -18.00
CA GLY A 241 -22.88 -30.14 -18.57
C GLY A 241 -24.34 -30.53 -18.80
N ALA A 242 -25.28 -29.86 -18.11
CA ALA A 242 -26.70 -30.25 -18.19
C ALA A 242 -27.31 -30.09 -19.59
N TYR A 243 -26.85 -29.11 -20.37
CA TYR A 243 -27.34 -28.87 -21.72
C TYR A 243 -26.72 -29.80 -22.76
N THR A 244 -25.41 -30.06 -22.64
CA THR A 244 -24.68 -30.86 -23.65
C THR A 244 -24.53 -32.32 -23.26
N GLU A 245 -24.92 -32.68 -22.03
CA GLU A 245 -24.71 -34.00 -21.41
C GLU A 245 -23.25 -34.50 -21.49
N SER A 246 -22.33 -33.61 -21.83
CA SER A 246 -20.89 -33.91 -21.91
C SER A 246 -20.20 -33.81 -20.53
N ASP A 247 -19.21 -34.65 -20.34
CA ASP A 247 -18.34 -34.59 -19.16
C ASP A 247 -17.53 -33.31 -19.20
N MET A 248 -17.30 -32.74 -18.03
CA MET A 248 -16.48 -31.55 -17.84
C MET A 248 -15.69 -31.65 -16.55
N ARG A 249 -14.59 -30.95 -16.50
CA ARG A 249 -13.79 -30.79 -15.27
C ARG A 249 -13.88 -29.37 -14.77
N VAL A 250 -14.09 -29.21 -13.47
CA VAL A 250 -14.11 -27.91 -12.80
C VAL A 250 -12.88 -27.81 -11.92
N LEU A 251 -11.99 -26.85 -12.19
CA LEU A 251 -10.81 -26.61 -11.38
C LEU A 251 -11.06 -25.38 -10.51
N CYS A 252 -10.66 -25.47 -9.24
CA CYS A 252 -10.69 -24.37 -8.27
C CYS A 252 -9.26 -23.98 -7.91
N VAL A 253 -8.92 -22.71 -8.15
CA VAL A 253 -7.60 -22.15 -7.86
C VAL A 253 -7.78 -20.88 -7.07
N CYS A 254 -7.01 -20.75 -5.98
CA CYS A 254 -6.96 -19.51 -5.23
C CYS A 254 -5.66 -18.78 -5.56
N VAL A 255 -5.81 -17.57 -6.11
CA VAL A 255 -4.70 -16.74 -6.58
C VAL A 255 -4.81 -15.33 -6.01
N SER A 256 -3.76 -14.52 -6.15
CA SER A 256 -3.89 -13.07 -5.96
C SER A 256 -4.51 -12.42 -7.19
N LYS A 257 -5.08 -11.23 -7.04
CA LYS A 257 -5.68 -10.48 -8.15
C LYS A 257 -4.71 -10.28 -9.33
N PHE A 258 -3.41 -10.18 -9.06
CA PHE A 258 -2.37 -10.02 -10.08
C PHE A 258 -2.08 -11.30 -10.86
N GLU A 259 -2.30 -12.46 -10.26
CA GLU A 259 -2.05 -13.76 -10.88
C GLU A 259 -3.22 -14.22 -11.77
N VAL A 260 -4.38 -13.53 -11.71
CA VAL A 260 -5.59 -13.92 -12.50
C VAL A 260 -5.30 -13.88 -13.99
N ALA A 261 -4.64 -12.84 -14.49
CA ALA A 261 -4.34 -12.72 -15.92
C ALA A 261 -3.39 -13.82 -16.40
N GLU A 262 -2.35 -14.13 -15.63
CA GLU A 262 -1.38 -15.20 -15.91
C GLU A 262 -2.07 -16.58 -15.86
N LEU A 263 -2.96 -16.78 -14.88
CA LEU A 263 -3.78 -18.00 -14.80
C LEU A 263 -4.65 -18.18 -16.05
N GLN A 264 -5.35 -17.12 -16.46
CA GLN A 264 -6.20 -17.16 -17.64
C GLN A 264 -5.42 -17.41 -18.93
N GLU A 265 -4.24 -16.81 -19.08
CA GLU A 265 -3.33 -17.03 -20.20
C GLU A 265 -2.84 -18.49 -20.23
N THR A 266 -2.38 -19.01 -19.08
CA THR A 266 -1.93 -20.40 -18.93
C THR A 266 -3.02 -21.41 -19.31
N VAL A 267 -4.26 -21.17 -18.90
CA VAL A 267 -5.38 -22.07 -19.23
C VAL A 267 -5.74 -21.97 -20.71
N ARG A 268 -5.80 -20.76 -21.28
CA ARG A 268 -6.17 -20.57 -22.70
C ARG A 268 -5.15 -21.16 -23.68
N GLU A 269 -3.90 -21.28 -23.27
CA GLU A 269 -2.87 -21.96 -24.08
C GLU A 269 -3.18 -23.46 -24.27
N LEU A 270 -3.82 -24.10 -23.28
CA LEU A 270 -4.12 -25.53 -23.29
C LEU A 270 -5.59 -25.81 -23.67
N ASP A 271 -6.53 -24.96 -23.21
CA ASP A 271 -7.95 -25.02 -23.57
C ASP A 271 -8.48 -23.62 -23.90
N PRO A 272 -8.52 -23.24 -25.19
CA PRO A 272 -9.07 -21.96 -25.64
C PRO A 272 -10.58 -21.80 -25.35
N HIS A 273 -11.29 -22.89 -25.13
CA HIS A 273 -12.74 -22.91 -24.89
C HIS A 273 -13.12 -22.94 -23.42
N ALA A 274 -12.13 -22.99 -22.53
CA ALA A 274 -12.36 -22.92 -21.09
C ALA A 274 -13.02 -21.58 -20.70
N PHE A 275 -13.99 -21.62 -19.80
CA PHE A 275 -14.56 -20.41 -19.24
C PHE A 275 -14.28 -20.28 -17.74
N PHE A 276 -14.29 -19.04 -17.23
CA PHE A 276 -13.84 -18.71 -15.90
C PHE A 276 -14.94 -18.01 -15.12
N ILE A 277 -15.12 -18.41 -13.84
CA ILE A 277 -15.84 -17.63 -12.85
C ILE A 277 -14.78 -17.08 -11.89
N VAL A 278 -14.69 -15.75 -11.81
CA VAL A 278 -13.69 -15.05 -10.99
C VAL A 278 -14.42 -14.38 -9.83
N GLN A 279 -14.14 -14.82 -8.61
CA GLN A 279 -14.71 -14.26 -7.39
C GLN A 279 -13.63 -13.57 -6.57
N GLU A 280 -13.70 -12.23 -6.50
CA GLU A 280 -12.77 -11.41 -5.72
C GLU A 280 -13.17 -11.34 -4.24
N GLY A 281 -12.20 -11.03 -3.38
CA GLY A 281 -12.43 -10.76 -1.96
C GLY A 281 -12.70 -11.99 -1.09
N VAL A 282 -12.35 -13.18 -1.55
CA VAL A 282 -12.51 -14.41 -0.76
C VAL A 282 -11.56 -14.43 0.43
N ARG A 283 -12.08 -14.87 1.59
CA ARG A 283 -11.26 -15.11 2.77
C ARG A 283 -10.74 -16.53 2.76
N ILE A 284 -9.42 -16.67 2.69
CA ILE A 284 -8.75 -17.97 2.73
C ILE A 284 -8.16 -18.16 4.12
N GLY A 285 -8.55 -19.25 4.80
CA GLY A 285 -8.01 -19.66 6.09
C GLY A 285 -7.20 -20.97 5.97
N GLY A 286 -6.34 -21.26 6.94
CA GLY A 286 -5.54 -22.48 6.95
C GLY A 286 -4.18 -22.34 6.28
N ASN A 287 -3.65 -23.45 5.76
CA ASN A 287 -2.29 -23.54 5.21
C ASN A 287 -2.20 -22.99 3.77
N PHE A 288 -2.51 -21.70 3.61
CA PHE A 288 -2.40 -21.00 2.34
C PHE A 288 -1.14 -20.11 2.34
N LEU A 289 -0.18 -20.42 1.46
CA LEU A 289 1.04 -19.64 1.30
C LEU A 289 0.71 -18.29 0.64
N ARG A 290 0.71 -17.22 1.42
CA ARG A 290 0.66 -15.85 0.89
C ARG A 290 2.02 -15.52 0.30
N LYS A 291 2.13 -15.47 -1.01
CA LYS A 291 3.31 -14.89 -1.65
C LYS A 291 3.25 -13.38 -1.43
N ILE A 292 4.01 -12.88 -0.46
CA ILE A 292 4.33 -11.46 -0.32
C ILE A 292 5.43 -11.22 -1.37
N SER A 293 5.03 -10.74 -2.53
CA SER A 293 5.94 -10.43 -3.65
C SER A 293 6.71 -9.15 -3.37
#